data_ba3b6968389de6afa2054aba80342c23
#
_entry.id   ba3b6968389de6afa2054aba80342c23
#
_cell.length_a   1.000
_cell.length_b   1.000
_cell.length_c   1.000
_cell.angle_alpha   90.00
_cell.angle_beta   90.00
_cell.angle_gamma   90.00
#
_symmetry.space_group_name_H-M   'P 1'
#
loop_
_entity.id
_entity.type
_entity.pdbx_description
1 polymer ?
#
loop_
_entity_poly.entity_id
_entity_poly.type
_entity_poly.pdbx_seq_one_letter_code
_entity_poly.pdbx_strand_id
1 'polypeptide(L)'
;MLFPDVIAQADTRQHLLDLVAHNRLSHALLLVGKEGSGILPLAVNFGQYVVSQPSEKAAAPPPDLFGAAPTDLFGEPAAAPAPLALQGEGREGEGIDPLAAQLLHPDLHFSFPVLARKPGDKPTANDYIAEFREFFKLYPYGNGFDWLQYIKAENRQGNITAEECNDIIRKLSLKTFKARYKVLVMWLPEYLGKEGNKLLKLIEEPPPDTLFILASEDENAILPTILSRCQTIRVPPLTEADIADALVSRCGADQATAMQLALVADGNYHEALQLYQHNDEDLNGLLRDWLNAALLKGPKQHERFDKQIQFADAVSRLGRERQKQLLRYFIQLIEQSIRLRLIGEDKLHLPPAEKDFAQRLNKFSGLGQQKAMADELERAVYYIERNANAKMLFQALTLKLRYIVLDKLVLER
;
A
#
# COMPACT_ATOMS: atom_id res chain seq x y z
N MET A 1 -15.51 1.12 -3.12
CA MET A 1 -14.78 2.37 -2.89
C MET A 1 -14.78 3.15 -4.18
N LEU A 2 -15.10 4.41 -4.17
CA LEU A 2 -15.11 5.30 -5.34
C LEU A 2 -13.96 6.30 -5.21
N PHE A 3 -13.64 7.01 -6.31
CA PHE A 3 -12.55 7.98 -6.33
C PHE A 3 -12.61 9.03 -5.19
N PRO A 4 -13.81 9.56 -4.83
CA PRO A 4 -13.95 10.47 -3.69
C PRO A 4 -13.70 9.82 -2.32
N ASP A 5 -13.76 8.50 -2.22
CA ASP A 5 -13.54 7.79 -0.96
C ASP A 5 -12.07 7.58 -0.61
N VAL A 6 -11.14 7.95 -1.51
CA VAL A 6 -9.71 7.88 -1.22
C VAL A 6 -9.37 8.93 -0.17
N ILE A 7 -8.73 8.51 0.92
CA ILE A 7 -8.34 9.41 2.01
C ILE A 7 -7.38 10.46 1.47
N ALA A 8 -7.69 11.72 1.71
CA ALA A 8 -6.90 12.86 1.22
C ALA A 8 -6.61 12.76 -0.30
N GLN A 9 -5.37 13.04 -0.73
CA GLN A 9 -4.90 12.91 -2.12
C GLN A 9 -5.67 13.76 -3.13
N ALA A 10 -6.30 14.85 -2.69
CA ALA A 10 -7.12 15.71 -3.55
C ALA A 10 -6.33 16.26 -4.76
N ASP A 11 -5.10 16.72 -4.53
CA ASP A 11 -4.24 17.28 -5.58
C ASP A 11 -3.81 16.20 -6.59
N THR A 12 -3.43 15.01 -6.09
CA THR A 12 -3.06 13.89 -6.98
C THR A 12 -4.25 13.44 -7.80
N ARG A 13 -5.42 13.36 -7.19
CA ARG A 13 -6.68 13.01 -7.85
C ARG A 13 -7.03 14.03 -8.91
N GLN A 14 -6.99 15.33 -8.58
CA GLN A 14 -7.28 16.42 -9.54
C GLN A 14 -6.31 16.37 -10.71
N HIS A 15 -5.02 16.17 -10.44
CA HIS A 15 -4.02 16.04 -11.50
C HIS A 15 -4.35 14.87 -12.46
N LEU A 16 -4.75 13.70 -11.94
CA LEU A 16 -5.16 12.55 -12.76
C LEU A 16 -6.40 12.86 -13.61
N LEU A 17 -7.39 13.55 -13.04
CA LEU A 17 -8.59 13.97 -13.76
C LEU A 17 -8.24 14.96 -14.88
N ASP A 18 -7.36 15.92 -14.62
CA ASP A 18 -6.91 16.92 -15.57
C ASP A 18 -6.16 16.29 -16.76
N LEU A 19 -5.39 15.22 -16.54
CA LEU A 19 -4.74 14.49 -17.64
C LEU A 19 -5.77 13.91 -18.62
N VAL A 20 -6.89 13.41 -18.11
CA VAL A 20 -7.97 12.87 -18.95
C VAL A 20 -8.74 14.00 -19.63
N ALA A 21 -9.15 15.03 -18.89
CA ALA A 21 -9.93 16.16 -19.39
C ALA A 21 -9.22 16.93 -20.52
N HIS A 22 -7.91 17.10 -20.43
CA HIS A 22 -7.10 17.81 -21.43
C HIS A 22 -6.52 16.89 -22.51
N ASN A 23 -6.92 15.61 -22.55
CA ASN A 23 -6.38 14.61 -23.50
C ASN A 23 -4.84 14.51 -23.49
N ARG A 24 -4.24 14.63 -22.29
CA ARG A 24 -2.78 14.55 -22.05
C ARG A 24 -2.37 13.27 -21.34
N LEU A 25 -3.23 12.26 -21.43
CA LEU A 25 -3.00 10.97 -20.77
C LEU A 25 -1.84 10.25 -21.46
N SER A 26 -0.76 10.01 -20.73
CA SER A 26 0.32 9.15 -21.18
C SER A 26 -0.17 7.70 -21.25
N HIS A 27 0.36 6.94 -22.18
CA HIS A 27 0.03 5.50 -22.31
C HIS A 27 0.48 4.65 -21.12
N ALA A 28 1.43 5.13 -20.32
CA ALA A 28 1.91 4.45 -19.12
C ALA A 28 2.13 5.45 -17.98
N LEU A 29 1.38 5.27 -16.90
CA LEU A 29 1.48 6.02 -15.65
C LEU A 29 2.07 5.12 -14.57
N LEU A 30 2.97 5.66 -13.77
CA LEU A 30 3.52 5.01 -12.59
C LEU A 30 3.19 5.85 -11.35
N LEU A 31 2.26 5.37 -10.54
CA LEU A 31 1.97 5.93 -9.23
C LEU A 31 2.97 5.37 -8.23
N VAL A 32 3.75 6.24 -7.59
CA VAL A 32 4.76 5.87 -6.61
C VAL A 32 4.44 6.53 -5.28
N GLY A 33 4.39 5.77 -4.22
CA GLY A 33 4.19 6.29 -2.87
C GLY A 33 4.46 5.21 -1.83
N LYS A 34 4.59 5.61 -0.58
CA LYS A 34 4.80 4.68 0.53
C LYS A 34 3.55 3.81 0.76
N GLU A 35 3.75 2.65 1.37
CA GLU A 35 2.70 1.80 1.90
C GLU A 35 1.66 2.62 2.68
N GLY A 36 0.39 2.31 2.53
CA GLY A 36 -0.70 2.97 3.23
C GLY A 36 -1.03 4.40 2.77
N SER A 37 -0.30 4.98 1.79
CA SER A 37 -0.58 6.31 1.23
C SER A 37 -1.80 6.35 0.31
N GLY A 38 -2.36 5.20 -0.06
CA GLY A 38 -3.52 5.10 -0.94
C GLY A 38 -3.21 4.90 -2.42
N ILE A 39 -2.04 4.37 -2.77
CA ILE A 39 -1.62 4.12 -4.17
C ILE A 39 -2.59 3.15 -4.86
N LEU A 40 -2.89 2.02 -4.21
CA LEU A 40 -3.79 1.01 -4.78
C LEU A 40 -5.20 1.56 -5.04
N PRO A 41 -5.90 2.18 -4.07
CA PRO A 41 -7.22 2.75 -4.33
C PRO A 41 -7.18 3.88 -5.35
N LEU A 42 -6.13 4.70 -5.41
CA LEU A 42 -5.97 5.71 -6.47
C LEU A 42 -5.87 5.06 -7.86
N ALA A 43 -5.01 4.06 -8.02
CA ALA A 43 -4.80 3.37 -9.29
C ALA A 43 -6.08 2.68 -9.79
N VAL A 44 -6.75 1.95 -8.90
CA VAL A 44 -7.99 1.22 -9.22
C VAL A 44 -9.11 2.18 -9.57
N ASN A 45 -9.35 3.20 -8.74
CA ASN A 45 -10.42 4.17 -8.98
C ASN A 45 -10.16 5.03 -10.22
N PHE A 46 -8.90 5.37 -10.49
CA PHE A 46 -8.56 6.04 -11.74
C PHE A 46 -8.82 5.15 -12.96
N GLY A 47 -8.46 3.88 -12.88
CA GLY A 47 -8.79 2.91 -13.93
C GLY A 47 -10.30 2.78 -14.17
N GLN A 48 -11.10 2.71 -13.10
CA GLN A 48 -12.58 2.71 -13.17
C GLN A 48 -13.11 3.98 -13.83
N TYR A 49 -12.57 5.15 -13.47
CA TYR A 49 -12.95 6.43 -14.08
C TYR A 49 -12.66 6.46 -15.57
N VAL A 50 -11.45 6.05 -15.99
CA VAL A 50 -11.03 6.07 -17.39
C VAL A 50 -11.90 5.15 -18.27
N VAL A 51 -12.22 3.93 -17.82
CA VAL A 51 -13.08 3.02 -18.60
C VAL A 51 -14.56 3.43 -18.61
N SER A 52 -14.95 4.32 -17.70
CA SER A 52 -16.32 4.85 -17.63
C SER A 52 -16.54 6.07 -18.54
N GLN A 53 -15.45 6.62 -19.11
CA GLN A 53 -15.58 7.76 -20.03
C GLN A 53 -16.29 7.33 -21.32
N PRO A 54 -17.22 8.15 -21.84
CA PRO A 54 -17.95 7.82 -23.05
C PRO A 54 -16.99 7.64 -24.24
N SER A 55 -17.21 6.60 -25.02
CA SER A 55 -16.47 6.39 -26.27
C SER A 55 -17.11 7.22 -27.36
N GLU A 56 -16.33 8.08 -28.05
CA GLU A 56 -16.81 8.81 -29.23
C GLU A 56 -17.37 7.87 -30.33
N LYS A 57 -16.94 6.60 -30.32
CA LYS A 57 -17.45 5.57 -31.22
C LYS A 57 -18.89 5.15 -30.94
N ALA A 58 -19.41 5.40 -29.73
CA ALA A 58 -20.80 5.08 -29.37
C ALA A 58 -21.81 6.18 -29.82
N ALA A 59 -21.34 7.33 -30.28
CA ALA A 59 -22.18 8.44 -30.68
C ALA A 59 -22.64 8.42 -32.14
N ALA A 60 -22.13 7.53 -32.99
CA ALA A 60 -22.64 7.36 -34.35
C ALA A 60 -23.70 6.25 -34.35
N PRO A 61 -24.99 6.53 -34.56
CA PRO A 61 -25.97 5.49 -34.83
C PRO A 61 -25.49 4.71 -36.06
N PRO A 62 -25.73 3.39 -36.12
CA PRO A 62 -25.39 2.62 -37.30
C PRO A 62 -26.00 3.28 -38.51
N PRO A 63 -25.25 3.42 -39.63
CA PRO A 63 -25.83 4.02 -40.84
C PRO A 63 -27.08 3.20 -41.20
N ASP A 64 -28.20 3.87 -41.25
CA ASP A 64 -29.46 3.26 -41.64
C ASP A 64 -29.27 2.59 -43.00
N LEU A 65 -29.48 1.30 -43.09
CA LEU A 65 -29.33 0.52 -44.32
C LEU A 65 -30.25 1.05 -45.45
N PHE A 66 -31.15 2.00 -45.13
CA PHE A 66 -32.16 2.55 -46.03
C PHE A 66 -32.06 4.08 -46.22
N GLY A 67 -31.03 4.74 -45.68
CA GLY A 67 -30.66 6.11 -46.08
C GLY A 67 -31.63 7.25 -45.73
N ALA A 68 -32.53 7.06 -44.76
CA ALA A 68 -33.42 8.09 -44.26
C ALA A 68 -32.97 8.57 -42.88
N ALA A 69 -32.75 9.90 -42.72
CA ALA A 69 -32.60 10.49 -41.40
C ALA A 69 -33.87 10.27 -40.58
N PRO A 70 -33.78 9.94 -39.26
CA PRO A 70 -34.96 9.84 -38.44
C PRO A 70 -35.71 11.18 -38.38
N THR A 71 -36.85 11.26 -38.96
CA THR A 71 -37.78 12.39 -38.86
C THR A 71 -38.80 12.05 -37.78
N ASP A 72 -39.24 13.05 -37.01
CA ASP A 72 -40.38 12.90 -36.12
C ASP A 72 -41.69 12.62 -36.88
N LEU A 73 -42.79 12.34 -36.17
CA LEU A 73 -44.09 12.00 -36.77
C LEU A 73 -44.69 13.10 -37.68
N PHE A 74 -44.09 14.30 -37.69
CA PHE A 74 -44.51 15.49 -38.46
C PHE A 74 -43.52 15.93 -39.54
N GLY A 75 -42.43 15.17 -39.75
CA GLY A 75 -41.47 15.40 -40.84
C GLY A 75 -40.41 16.47 -40.62
N GLU A 76 -40.26 16.98 -39.41
CA GLU A 76 -39.16 17.86 -39.07
C GLU A 76 -37.89 17.07 -38.74
N PRO A 77 -36.68 17.55 -39.13
CA PRO A 77 -35.46 16.87 -38.78
C PRO A 77 -35.27 16.89 -37.26
N ALA A 78 -35.20 15.70 -36.63
CA ALA A 78 -34.95 15.60 -35.22
C ALA A 78 -33.65 16.36 -34.86
N ALA A 79 -33.77 17.35 -33.97
CA ALA A 79 -32.62 18.11 -33.49
C ALA A 79 -31.56 17.12 -32.93
N ALA A 80 -30.36 17.19 -33.48
CA ALA A 80 -29.24 16.46 -32.96
C ALA A 80 -29.13 16.74 -31.44
N PRO A 81 -28.98 15.71 -30.58
CA PRO A 81 -28.77 15.96 -29.16
C PRO A 81 -27.56 16.88 -29.03
N ALA A 82 -27.77 18.03 -28.39
CA ALA A 82 -26.72 18.97 -28.11
C ALA A 82 -25.57 18.21 -27.40
N PRO A 83 -24.30 18.51 -27.73
CA PRO A 83 -23.20 17.96 -26.99
C PRO A 83 -23.45 18.32 -25.52
N LEU A 84 -23.47 17.29 -24.65
CA LEU A 84 -23.57 17.48 -23.22
C LEU A 84 -22.45 18.40 -22.80
N ALA A 85 -22.77 19.70 -22.70
CA ALA A 85 -21.90 20.67 -22.12
C ALA A 85 -21.57 20.18 -20.70
N LEU A 86 -20.30 20.05 -20.43
CA LEU A 86 -19.73 19.91 -19.09
C LEU A 86 -20.07 21.21 -18.32
N GLN A 87 -21.33 21.36 -17.92
CA GLN A 87 -21.78 22.39 -16.99
C GLN A 87 -22.02 21.73 -15.63
N GLY A 88 -21.23 22.15 -14.68
CA GLY A 88 -21.59 22.11 -13.27
C GLY A 88 -21.04 20.91 -12.53
N GLU A 89 -20.42 21.20 -11.48
CA GLU A 89 -20.31 20.56 -10.18
C GLU A 89 -21.19 19.27 -9.99
N GLY A 90 -21.00 18.29 -10.89
CA GLY A 90 -21.52 16.94 -10.69
C GLY A 90 -20.73 16.33 -9.54
N ARG A 91 -21.41 15.77 -8.55
CA ARG A 91 -20.79 15.00 -7.47
C ARG A 91 -19.84 13.97 -8.11
N GLU A 92 -18.55 14.03 -7.73
CA GLU A 92 -17.50 13.11 -8.18
C GLU A 92 -17.91 11.65 -7.85
N GLY A 93 -18.52 10.96 -8.75
CA GLY A 93 -19.10 9.61 -8.57
C GLY A 93 -20.32 9.37 -9.44
N GLU A 94 -20.97 10.44 -9.93
CA GLU A 94 -22.01 10.36 -10.94
C GLU A 94 -21.34 10.14 -12.31
N GLY A 95 -21.43 8.91 -12.83
CA GLY A 95 -20.91 8.55 -14.17
C GLY A 95 -19.98 7.35 -14.22
N ILE A 96 -19.70 6.68 -13.09
CA ILE A 96 -18.91 5.44 -13.12
C ILE A 96 -19.80 4.28 -13.60
N ASP A 97 -19.32 3.56 -14.62
CA ASP A 97 -19.99 2.36 -15.13
C ASP A 97 -20.18 1.32 -13.99
N PRO A 98 -21.40 0.77 -13.80
CA PRO A 98 -21.66 -0.18 -12.72
C PRO A 98 -20.77 -1.42 -12.74
N LEU A 99 -20.33 -1.88 -13.91
CA LEU A 99 -19.37 -2.99 -14.04
C LEU A 99 -17.96 -2.55 -13.62
N ALA A 100 -17.58 -1.32 -13.96
CA ALA A 100 -16.31 -0.76 -13.52
C ALA A 100 -16.28 -0.60 -12.00
N ALA A 101 -17.35 -0.11 -11.37
CA ALA A 101 -17.46 0.01 -9.93
C ALA A 101 -17.28 -1.33 -9.19
N GLN A 102 -17.67 -2.44 -9.82
CA GLN A 102 -17.52 -3.80 -9.29
C GLN A 102 -16.21 -4.49 -9.74
N LEU A 103 -15.32 -3.79 -10.45
CA LEU A 103 -14.10 -4.35 -11.07
C LEU A 103 -14.41 -5.49 -12.07
N LEU A 104 -15.54 -5.41 -12.76
CA LEU A 104 -16.04 -6.40 -13.71
C LEU A 104 -16.02 -5.89 -15.17
N HIS A 105 -15.58 -4.64 -15.40
CA HIS A 105 -15.60 -4.05 -16.73
C HIS A 105 -14.63 -4.80 -17.66
N PRO A 106 -15.06 -5.20 -18.88
CA PRO A 106 -14.25 -6.03 -19.79
C PRO A 106 -12.97 -5.36 -20.29
N ASP A 107 -12.93 -4.02 -20.33
CA ASP A 107 -11.76 -3.24 -20.73
C ASP A 107 -10.89 -2.80 -19.54
N LEU A 108 -11.19 -3.25 -18.31
CA LEU A 108 -10.41 -3.01 -17.10
C LEU A 108 -9.76 -4.30 -16.63
N HIS A 109 -8.46 -4.37 -16.75
CA HIS A 109 -7.66 -5.53 -16.43
C HIS A 109 -6.80 -5.28 -15.19
N PHE A 110 -6.50 -6.34 -14.45
CA PHE A 110 -5.68 -6.27 -13.24
C PHE A 110 -4.52 -7.24 -13.36
N SER A 111 -3.38 -6.83 -12.80
CA SER A 111 -2.21 -7.67 -12.59
C SER A 111 -1.63 -7.39 -11.20
N PHE A 112 -1.26 -8.43 -10.49
CA PHE A 112 -0.76 -8.38 -9.13
C PHE A 112 0.03 -9.66 -8.81
N PRO A 113 0.83 -9.70 -7.72
CA PRO A 113 1.60 -10.87 -7.36
C PRO A 113 0.70 -12.08 -7.07
N VAL A 114 1.05 -13.23 -7.61
CA VAL A 114 0.32 -14.50 -7.45
C VAL A 114 1.26 -15.62 -6.98
N LEU A 115 0.68 -16.75 -6.59
CA LEU A 115 1.40 -17.92 -6.08
C LEU A 115 1.11 -19.14 -6.92
N ALA A 116 2.15 -19.92 -7.21
CA ALA A 116 1.99 -21.28 -7.73
C ALA A 116 1.30 -22.16 -6.67
N ARG A 117 0.13 -22.73 -6.99
CA ARG A 117 -0.59 -23.65 -6.09
C ARG A 117 0.09 -24.99 -5.98
N LYS A 118 0.75 -25.42 -7.05
CA LYS A 118 1.48 -26.70 -7.17
C LYS A 118 2.84 -26.49 -7.86
N PRO A 119 3.83 -27.37 -7.64
CA PRO A 119 5.06 -27.34 -8.39
C PRO A 119 4.79 -27.44 -9.90
N GLY A 120 5.40 -26.54 -10.69
CA GLY A 120 5.20 -26.47 -12.14
C GLY A 120 3.99 -25.64 -12.60
N ASP A 121 3.17 -25.16 -11.70
CA ASP A 121 2.05 -24.28 -11.98
C ASP A 121 2.54 -22.89 -12.45
N LYS A 122 1.81 -22.30 -13.39
CA LYS A 122 2.11 -20.97 -13.95
C LYS A 122 0.89 -20.07 -13.78
N PRO A 123 0.59 -19.66 -12.55
CA PRO A 123 -0.60 -18.88 -12.25
C PRO A 123 -0.55 -17.51 -12.91
N THR A 124 -1.73 -17.01 -13.23
CA THR A 124 -1.98 -15.65 -13.68
C THR A 124 -2.84 -14.90 -12.70
N ALA A 125 -2.92 -13.58 -12.82
CA ALA A 125 -3.82 -12.75 -12.00
C ALA A 125 -5.29 -13.17 -12.17
N ASN A 126 -5.68 -13.70 -13.33
CA ASN A 126 -7.04 -14.21 -13.55
C ASN A 126 -7.43 -15.36 -12.62
N ASP A 127 -6.46 -16.20 -12.23
CA ASP A 127 -6.72 -17.33 -11.33
C ASP A 127 -7.06 -16.89 -9.91
N TYR A 128 -6.81 -15.61 -9.58
CA TYR A 128 -7.01 -14.99 -8.28
C TYR A 128 -7.87 -13.72 -8.35
N ILE A 129 -8.51 -13.44 -9.48
CA ILE A 129 -9.23 -12.18 -9.67
C ILE A 129 -10.46 -12.03 -8.76
N ALA A 130 -11.11 -13.13 -8.39
CA ALA A 130 -12.22 -13.12 -7.46
C ALA A 130 -11.74 -12.72 -6.06
N GLU A 131 -10.67 -13.36 -5.60
CA GLU A 131 -10.03 -13.06 -4.31
C GLU A 131 -9.51 -11.62 -4.27
N PHE A 132 -8.95 -11.12 -5.38
CA PHE A 132 -8.47 -9.74 -5.45
C PHE A 132 -9.60 -8.72 -5.32
N ARG A 133 -10.75 -8.95 -5.95
CA ARG A 133 -11.93 -8.09 -5.81
C ARG A 133 -12.44 -8.04 -4.37
N GLU A 134 -12.48 -9.18 -3.70
CA GLU A 134 -12.87 -9.25 -2.29
C GLU A 134 -11.83 -8.57 -1.39
N PHE A 135 -10.54 -8.85 -1.63
CA PHE A 135 -9.45 -8.21 -0.91
C PHE A 135 -9.50 -6.69 -1.03
N PHE A 136 -9.61 -6.15 -2.25
CA PHE A 136 -9.69 -4.72 -2.48
C PHE A 136 -10.89 -4.08 -1.78
N LYS A 137 -12.01 -4.77 -1.73
CA LYS A 137 -13.21 -4.30 -1.03
C LYS A 137 -13.02 -4.23 0.49
N LEU A 138 -12.34 -5.23 1.06
CA LEU A 138 -12.11 -5.33 2.50
C LEU A 138 -10.91 -4.50 2.98
N TYR A 139 -9.84 -4.50 2.19
CA TYR A 139 -8.53 -3.92 2.54
C TYR A 139 -8.00 -3.01 1.41
N PRO A 140 -8.67 -1.91 1.07
CA PRO A 140 -8.24 -1.06 -0.06
C PRO A 140 -6.87 -0.40 0.18
N TYR A 141 -6.46 -0.26 1.42
CA TYR A 141 -5.12 0.24 1.83
C TYR A 141 -4.16 -0.89 2.24
N GLY A 142 -4.57 -2.15 2.06
CA GLY A 142 -3.74 -3.31 2.36
C GLY A 142 -2.47 -3.35 1.51
N ASN A 143 -1.41 -3.91 2.07
CA ASN A 143 -0.11 -4.06 1.43
C ASN A 143 0.05 -5.42 0.72
N GLY A 144 1.21 -5.61 0.07
CA GLY A 144 1.53 -6.87 -0.60
C GLY A 144 1.58 -8.08 0.32
N PHE A 145 1.93 -7.88 1.58
CA PHE A 145 1.93 -8.95 2.58
C PHE A 145 0.51 -9.40 2.93
N ASP A 146 -0.42 -8.45 3.19
CA ASP A 146 -1.82 -8.77 3.48
C ASP A 146 -2.46 -9.53 2.33
N TRP A 147 -2.18 -9.11 1.10
CA TRP A 147 -2.63 -9.81 -0.09
C TRP A 147 -2.12 -11.25 -0.13
N LEU A 148 -0.82 -11.45 0.08
CA LEU A 148 -0.23 -12.80 0.07
C LEU A 148 -0.79 -13.66 1.21
N GLN A 149 -1.04 -13.09 2.39
CA GLN A 149 -1.71 -13.79 3.49
C GLN A 149 -3.17 -14.13 3.13
N TYR A 150 -3.89 -13.21 2.52
CA TYR A 150 -5.28 -13.42 2.09
C TYR A 150 -5.40 -14.63 1.15
N ILE A 151 -4.48 -14.78 0.20
CA ILE A 151 -4.42 -15.94 -0.70
C ILE A 151 -3.65 -17.14 -0.11
N LYS A 152 -3.40 -17.14 1.21
CA LYS A 152 -2.76 -18.23 1.95
C LYS A 152 -1.34 -18.58 1.47
N ALA A 153 -0.54 -17.55 1.23
CA ALA A 153 0.85 -17.70 0.80
C ALA A 153 1.74 -18.39 1.84
N GLU A 154 1.35 -18.33 3.12
CA GLU A 154 2.19 -18.74 4.25
C GLU A 154 3.56 -18.05 4.19
N ASN A 155 4.63 -18.82 3.89
CA ASN A 155 6.00 -18.31 3.78
C ASN A 155 6.49 -18.21 2.32
N ARG A 156 5.60 -18.35 1.33
CA ARG A 156 5.96 -18.29 -0.10
C ARG A 156 5.99 -16.84 -0.58
N GLN A 157 6.93 -16.55 -1.45
CA GLN A 157 7.03 -15.24 -2.09
C GLN A 157 6.09 -15.17 -3.29
N GLY A 158 5.32 -14.08 -3.39
CA GLY A 158 4.52 -13.77 -4.57
C GLY A 158 5.40 -13.42 -5.77
N ASN A 159 4.87 -13.59 -6.98
CA ASN A 159 5.55 -13.22 -8.21
C ASN A 159 4.53 -12.83 -9.28
N ILE A 160 4.87 -11.88 -10.15
CA ILE A 160 4.18 -11.66 -11.42
C ILE A 160 4.89 -12.49 -12.47
N THR A 161 4.25 -13.56 -12.91
CA THR A 161 4.91 -14.62 -13.68
C THR A 161 5.14 -14.25 -15.15
N ALA A 162 6.02 -14.99 -15.83
CA ALA A 162 6.19 -14.89 -17.26
C ALA A 162 4.89 -15.16 -18.03
N GLU A 163 4.04 -16.07 -17.53
CA GLU A 163 2.74 -16.37 -18.12
C GLU A 163 1.76 -15.22 -17.95
N GLU A 164 1.78 -14.54 -16.80
CA GLU A 164 1.04 -13.30 -16.60
C GLU A 164 1.43 -12.24 -17.63
N CYS A 165 2.73 -12.04 -17.89
CA CYS A 165 3.19 -11.12 -18.93
C CYS A 165 2.65 -11.49 -20.31
N ASN A 166 2.62 -12.78 -20.68
CA ASN A 166 2.05 -13.25 -21.93
C ASN A 166 0.53 -13.02 -21.99
N ASP A 167 -0.18 -13.24 -20.89
CA ASP A 167 -1.63 -13.00 -20.80
C ASP A 167 -1.96 -11.51 -20.94
N ILE A 168 -1.18 -10.63 -20.31
CA ILE A 168 -1.27 -9.17 -20.47
C ILE A 168 -1.11 -8.77 -21.95
N ILE A 169 -0.06 -9.27 -22.62
CA ILE A 169 0.19 -8.99 -24.05
C ILE A 169 -1.01 -9.43 -24.89
N ARG A 170 -1.54 -10.62 -24.65
CA ARG A 170 -2.70 -11.15 -25.37
C ARG A 170 -3.94 -10.29 -25.15
N LYS A 171 -4.28 -9.96 -23.91
CA LYS A 171 -5.47 -9.17 -23.55
C LYS A 171 -5.41 -7.77 -24.16
N LEU A 172 -4.27 -7.11 -24.02
CA LEU A 172 -4.12 -5.73 -24.52
C LEU A 172 -4.00 -5.65 -26.06
N SER A 173 -3.68 -6.75 -26.75
CA SER A 173 -3.70 -6.82 -28.21
C SER A 173 -5.11 -6.87 -28.81
N LEU A 174 -6.13 -7.19 -28.00
CA LEU A 174 -7.52 -7.19 -28.44
C LEU A 174 -8.05 -5.76 -28.60
N LYS A 175 -9.12 -5.57 -29.38
CA LYS A 175 -9.82 -4.27 -29.46
C LYS A 175 -10.58 -3.98 -28.16
N THR A 176 -10.81 -2.71 -27.85
CA THR A 176 -11.71 -2.31 -26.77
C THR A 176 -13.12 -2.85 -27.00
N PHE A 177 -13.78 -3.30 -25.95
CA PHE A 177 -15.15 -3.82 -26.03
C PHE A 177 -16.19 -2.69 -25.98
N LYS A 178 -16.12 -1.85 -24.95
CA LYS A 178 -17.12 -0.80 -24.69
C LYS A 178 -16.49 0.55 -24.42
N ALA A 179 -15.38 0.57 -23.65
CA ALA A 179 -14.73 1.82 -23.26
C ALA A 179 -13.89 2.42 -24.39
N ARG A 180 -13.57 3.70 -24.25
CA ARG A 180 -12.59 4.38 -25.10
C ARG A 180 -11.20 3.77 -24.94
N TYR A 181 -10.79 3.44 -23.72
CA TYR A 181 -9.48 2.89 -23.38
C TYR A 181 -9.58 1.48 -22.83
N LYS A 182 -8.60 0.63 -23.15
CA LYS A 182 -8.25 -0.55 -22.37
C LYS A 182 -7.29 -0.13 -21.27
N VAL A 183 -7.59 -0.50 -20.05
CA VAL A 183 -6.80 -0.13 -18.88
C VAL A 183 -6.25 -1.38 -18.22
N LEU A 184 -4.94 -1.41 -17.98
CA LEU A 184 -4.29 -2.39 -17.10
C LEU A 184 -3.85 -1.68 -15.83
N VAL A 185 -4.42 -2.07 -14.70
CA VAL A 185 -3.92 -1.69 -13.37
C VAL A 185 -2.99 -2.79 -12.90
N MET A 186 -1.71 -2.49 -12.77
CA MET A 186 -0.70 -3.40 -12.24
C MET A 186 -0.30 -2.95 -10.85
N TRP A 187 -0.67 -3.73 -9.86
CA TRP A 187 -0.29 -3.48 -8.47
C TRP A 187 0.97 -4.25 -8.11
N LEU A 188 1.90 -3.57 -7.43
CA LEU A 188 3.22 -4.08 -7.03
C LEU A 188 4.05 -4.60 -8.22
N PRO A 189 4.35 -3.74 -9.22
CA PRO A 189 5.19 -4.10 -10.36
C PRO A 189 6.61 -4.52 -9.95
N GLU A 190 7.04 -4.27 -8.72
CA GLU A 190 8.29 -4.75 -8.10
C GLU A 190 8.43 -6.28 -8.17
N TYR A 191 7.29 -6.98 -8.17
CA TYR A 191 7.25 -8.45 -8.24
C TYR A 191 7.40 -9.01 -9.67
N LEU A 192 7.52 -8.14 -10.69
CA LEU A 192 7.84 -8.56 -12.06
C LEU A 192 9.26 -9.13 -12.18
N GLY A 193 10.21 -8.59 -11.39
CA GLY A 193 11.60 -8.97 -11.50
C GLY A 193 12.09 -8.91 -12.97
N LYS A 194 12.84 -9.92 -13.41
CA LYS A 194 13.37 -10.00 -14.79
C LYS A 194 12.30 -10.21 -15.86
N GLU A 195 11.13 -10.73 -15.48
CA GLU A 195 10.03 -11.00 -16.42
C GLU A 195 9.43 -9.71 -17.00
N GLY A 196 9.58 -8.58 -16.29
CA GLY A 196 9.18 -7.25 -16.77
C GLY A 196 9.76 -6.87 -18.14
N ASN A 197 10.91 -7.43 -18.50
CA ASN A 197 11.49 -7.20 -19.82
C ASN A 197 10.57 -7.66 -20.99
N LYS A 198 9.66 -8.60 -20.75
CA LYS A 198 8.69 -9.06 -21.77
C LYS A 198 7.65 -7.98 -22.09
N LEU A 199 7.38 -7.09 -21.14
CA LEU A 199 6.41 -6.01 -21.30
C LEU A 199 7.00 -4.75 -21.95
N LEU A 200 8.33 -4.63 -22.06
CA LEU A 200 9.00 -3.43 -22.56
C LEU A 200 8.49 -3.01 -23.94
N LYS A 201 8.41 -3.94 -24.89
CA LYS A 201 7.92 -3.64 -26.23
C LYS A 201 6.46 -3.15 -26.21
N LEU A 202 5.64 -3.74 -25.35
CA LEU A 202 4.24 -3.37 -25.23
C LEU A 202 4.05 -2.01 -24.54
N ILE A 203 4.95 -1.65 -23.63
CA ILE A 203 4.97 -0.33 -22.98
C ILE A 203 5.53 0.75 -23.92
N GLU A 204 6.52 0.41 -24.75
CA GLU A 204 7.10 1.34 -25.73
C GLU A 204 6.13 1.66 -26.88
N GLU A 205 5.51 0.64 -27.44
CA GLU A 205 4.61 0.71 -28.59
C GLU A 205 3.26 0.05 -28.24
N PRO A 206 2.46 0.67 -27.34
CA PRO A 206 1.20 0.09 -26.94
C PRO A 206 0.19 0.07 -28.08
N PRO A 207 -0.69 -0.93 -28.13
CA PRO A 207 -1.83 -0.89 -29.03
C PRO A 207 -2.65 0.39 -28.82
N PRO A 208 -3.34 0.88 -29.86
CA PRO A 208 -4.18 2.07 -29.73
C PRO A 208 -5.14 1.99 -28.53
N ASP A 209 -5.39 3.13 -27.91
CA ASP A 209 -6.34 3.26 -26.79
C ASP A 209 -5.98 2.34 -25.60
N THR A 210 -4.71 2.13 -25.32
CA THR A 210 -4.23 1.33 -24.20
C THR A 210 -3.55 2.20 -23.14
N LEU A 211 -3.94 2.00 -21.87
CA LEU A 211 -3.38 2.69 -20.71
C LEU A 211 -2.85 1.69 -19.69
N PHE A 212 -1.59 1.87 -19.30
CA PHE A 212 -0.97 1.18 -18.17
C PHE A 212 -1.01 2.09 -16.94
N ILE A 213 -1.47 1.57 -15.82
CA ILE A 213 -1.43 2.21 -14.50
C ILE A 213 -0.66 1.27 -13.58
N LEU A 214 0.59 1.60 -13.29
CA LEU A 214 1.44 0.86 -12.37
C LEU A 214 1.34 1.51 -10.99
N ALA A 215 1.10 0.74 -9.96
CA ALA A 215 1.01 1.19 -8.57
C ALA A 215 2.12 0.53 -7.74
N SER A 216 3.15 1.31 -7.39
CA SER A 216 4.40 0.85 -6.78
C SER A 216 4.66 1.47 -5.42
N GLU A 217 5.14 0.66 -4.49
CA GLU A 217 5.59 1.09 -3.17
C GLU A 217 7.10 1.38 -3.13
N ASP A 218 7.89 0.77 -4.02
CA ASP A 218 9.34 0.95 -4.12
C ASP A 218 9.80 1.14 -5.57
N GLU A 219 10.04 2.39 -5.95
CA GLU A 219 10.54 2.78 -7.27
C GLU A 219 11.89 2.10 -7.60
N ASN A 220 12.74 1.86 -6.59
CA ASN A 220 14.07 1.29 -6.81
C ASN A 220 14.04 -0.21 -7.14
N ALA A 221 12.95 -0.89 -6.82
CA ALA A 221 12.75 -2.30 -7.13
C ALA A 221 12.20 -2.53 -8.55
N ILE A 222 11.80 -1.45 -9.26
CA ILE A 222 11.31 -1.51 -10.63
C ILE A 222 12.50 -1.44 -11.61
N LEU A 223 12.40 -2.19 -12.70
CA LEU A 223 13.41 -2.14 -13.77
C LEU A 223 13.57 -0.70 -14.31
N PRO A 224 14.79 -0.16 -14.39
CA PRO A 224 15.03 1.18 -14.94
C PRO A 224 14.48 1.37 -16.36
N THR A 225 14.43 0.28 -17.12
CA THR A 225 13.85 0.25 -18.47
C THR A 225 12.34 0.46 -18.50
N ILE A 226 11.61 0.08 -17.46
CA ILE A 226 10.19 0.37 -17.29
C ILE A 226 10.03 1.81 -16.80
N LEU A 227 10.81 2.22 -15.79
CA LEU A 227 10.75 3.58 -15.23
C LEU A 227 10.92 4.66 -16.30
N SER A 228 11.88 4.48 -17.21
CA SER A 228 12.17 5.47 -18.28
C SER A 228 11.04 5.66 -19.30
N ARG A 229 10.03 4.79 -19.29
CA ARG A 229 8.89 4.79 -20.24
C ARG A 229 7.56 5.17 -19.59
N CYS A 230 7.56 5.33 -18.28
CA CYS A 230 6.37 5.70 -17.53
C CYS A 230 6.41 7.17 -17.12
N GLN A 231 5.27 7.84 -17.18
CA GLN A 231 5.09 9.11 -16.51
C GLN A 231 4.90 8.84 -15.01
N THR A 232 5.87 9.24 -14.20
CA THR A 232 5.83 9.04 -12.75
C THR A 232 5.01 10.13 -12.08
N ILE A 233 4.05 9.72 -11.25
CA ILE A 233 3.24 10.57 -10.38
C ILE A 233 3.51 10.13 -8.94
N ARG A 234 4.04 11.06 -8.13
CA ARG A 234 4.33 10.79 -6.72
C ARG A 234 3.08 11.01 -5.88
N VAL A 235 2.72 9.97 -5.11
CA VAL A 235 1.63 10.00 -4.15
C VAL A 235 2.24 10.32 -2.78
N PRO A 236 1.96 11.49 -2.21
CA PRO A 236 2.52 11.86 -0.91
C PRO A 236 1.98 10.96 0.20
N PRO A 237 2.72 10.77 1.30
CA PRO A 237 2.20 10.12 2.50
C PRO A 237 1.03 10.94 3.06
N LEU A 238 0.11 10.28 3.75
CA LEU A 238 -1.01 10.95 4.40
C LEU A 238 -0.53 11.80 5.58
N THR A 239 -1.23 12.90 5.85
CA THR A 239 -0.94 13.68 7.06
C THR A 239 -1.52 12.99 8.30
N GLU A 240 -1.00 13.34 9.47
CA GLU A 240 -1.52 12.85 10.76
C GLU A 240 -3.01 13.19 10.91
N ALA A 241 -3.42 14.38 10.46
CA ALA A 241 -4.82 14.82 10.49
C ALA A 241 -5.70 13.95 9.56
N ASP A 242 -5.25 13.67 8.33
CA ASP A 242 -6.00 12.84 7.38
C ASP A 242 -6.22 11.43 7.92
N ILE A 243 -5.20 10.85 8.56
CA ILE A 243 -5.27 9.52 9.17
C ILE A 243 -6.22 9.52 10.36
N ALA A 244 -6.11 10.53 11.26
CA ALA A 244 -6.96 10.63 12.42
C ALA A 244 -8.45 10.80 12.02
N ASP A 245 -8.74 11.68 11.06
CA ASP A 245 -10.10 11.89 10.56
C ASP A 245 -10.66 10.64 9.90
N ALA A 246 -9.83 9.90 9.18
CA ALA A 246 -10.22 8.63 8.58
C ALA A 246 -10.51 7.54 9.64
N LEU A 247 -9.72 7.44 10.71
CA LEU A 247 -10.00 6.52 11.82
C LEU A 247 -11.29 6.88 12.56
N VAL A 248 -11.54 8.17 12.81
CA VAL A 248 -12.79 8.62 13.44
C VAL A 248 -13.99 8.32 12.55
N SER A 249 -13.94 8.71 11.27
CA SER A 249 -15.08 8.61 10.36
C SER A 249 -15.39 7.19 9.93
N ARG A 250 -14.37 6.33 9.74
CA ARG A 250 -14.53 4.97 9.20
C ARG A 250 -14.57 3.88 10.26
N CYS A 251 -13.84 4.08 11.36
CA CYS A 251 -13.70 3.07 12.41
C CYS A 251 -14.43 3.45 13.70
N GLY A 252 -14.90 4.71 13.84
CA GLY A 252 -15.55 5.19 15.07
C GLY A 252 -14.57 5.39 16.22
N ALA A 253 -13.27 5.57 15.94
CA ALA A 253 -12.27 5.86 16.95
C ALA A 253 -12.56 7.21 17.64
N ASP A 254 -12.24 7.34 18.93
CA ASP A 254 -12.23 8.65 19.55
C ASP A 254 -11.06 9.51 19.03
N GLN A 255 -11.25 10.84 19.03
CA GLN A 255 -10.31 11.78 18.43
C GLN A 255 -8.90 11.71 19.06
N ALA A 256 -8.81 11.47 20.37
CA ALA A 256 -7.54 11.42 21.07
C ALA A 256 -6.75 10.16 20.68
N THR A 257 -7.39 9.00 20.69
CA THR A 257 -6.81 7.74 20.25
C THR A 257 -6.44 7.81 18.75
N ALA A 258 -7.33 8.33 17.90
CA ALA A 258 -7.07 8.47 16.48
C ALA A 258 -5.82 9.30 16.18
N MET A 259 -5.65 10.45 16.87
CA MET A 259 -4.48 11.30 16.72
C MET A 259 -3.19 10.60 17.19
N GLN A 260 -3.25 9.88 18.31
CA GLN A 260 -2.10 9.11 18.80
C GLN A 260 -1.67 8.05 17.81
N LEU A 261 -2.61 7.28 17.27
CA LEU A 261 -2.33 6.24 16.27
C LEU A 261 -1.82 6.82 14.96
N ALA A 262 -2.33 7.97 14.53
CA ALA A 262 -1.87 8.68 13.34
C ALA A 262 -0.41 9.14 13.46
N LEU A 263 -0.01 9.64 14.63
CA LEU A 263 1.39 9.99 14.93
C LEU A 263 2.35 8.80 14.83
N VAL A 264 1.88 7.63 15.30
CA VAL A 264 2.66 6.37 15.25
C VAL A 264 2.84 5.89 13.82
N ALA A 265 1.78 6.00 13.04
CA ALA A 265 1.69 5.44 11.70
C ALA A 265 2.50 6.20 10.63
N ASP A 266 3.02 7.38 10.92
CA ASP A 266 3.93 8.17 10.06
C ASP A 266 3.49 8.21 8.58
N GLY A 267 2.23 8.55 8.35
CA GLY A 267 1.67 8.68 6.99
C GLY A 267 1.13 7.37 6.39
N ASN A 268 1.14 6.26 7.13
CA ASN A 268 0.65 4.96 6.71
C ASN A 268 -0.72 4.64 7.35
N TYR A 269 -1.82 4.86 6.62
CA TYR A 269 -3.17 4.57 7.14
C TYR A 269 -3.39 3.07 7.42
N HIS A 270 -2.76 2.19 6.64
CA HIS A 270 -2.85 0.75 6.88
C HIS A 270 -2.30 0.38 8.28
N GLU A 271 -1.14 0.92 8.64
CA GLU A 271 -0.54 0.71 9.96
C GLU A 271 -1.41 1.29 11.08
N ALA A 272 -1.96 2.52 10.89
CA ALA A 272 -2.88 3.13 11.83
C ALA A 272 -4.12 2.25 12.08
N LEU A 273 -4.68 1.68 11.02
CA LEU A 273 -5.83 0.78 11.09
C LEU A 273 -5.49 -0.53 11.82
N GLN A 274 -4.34 -1.12 11.55
CA GLN A 274 -3.82 -2.31 12.24
C GLN A 274 -3.65 -2.04 13.74
N LEU A 275 -3.03 -0.91 14.10
CA LEU A 275 -2.86 -0.50 15.48
C LEU A 275 -4.20 -0.29 16.18
N TYR A 276 -5.18 0.31 15.50
CA TYR A 276 -6.53 0.52 16.04
C TYR A 276 -7.26 -0.81 16.29
N GLN A 277 -7.23 -1.72 15.32
CA GLN A 277 -7.91 -3.02 15.42
C GLN A 277 -7.29 -3.92 16.51
N HIS A 278 -6.00 -3.75 16.78
CA HIS A 278 -5.25 -4.53 17.75
C HIS A 278 -4.89 -3.76 19.02
N ASN A 279 -5.57 -2.66 19.29
CA ASN A 279 -5.33 -1.80 20.45
C ASN A 279 -5.57 -2.51 21.81
N ASP A 280 -6.31 -3.63 21.81
CA ASP A 280 -6.51 -4.48 22.99
C ASP A 280 -5.31 -5.35 23.35
N GLU A 281 -4.29 -5.44 22.49
CA GLU A 281 -3.12 -6.25 22.77
C GLU A 281 -1.97 -5.40 23.30
N ASP A 282 -1.51 -5.73 24.50
CA ASP A 282 -0.50 -4.97 25.26
C ASP A 282 0.91 -5.07 24.63
N LEU A 283 1.17 -4.27 23.55
CA LEU A 283 2.51 -4.12 22.98
C LEU A 283 3.50 -3.56 24.02
N ASN A 284 3.02 -2.72 24.94
CA ASN A 284 3.81 -2.16 26.03
C ASN A 284 4.24 -3.28 27.00
N GLY A 285 3.33 -4.19 27.34
CA GLY A 285 3.64 -5.36 28.15
C GLY A 285 4.67 -6.28 27.47
N LEU A 286 4.46 -6.58 26.19
CA LEU A 286 5.42 -7.37 25.41
C LEU A 286 6.81 -6.71 25.34
N LEU A 287 6.87 -5.42 25.10
CA LEU A 287 8.14 -4.68 25.06
C LEU A 287 8.81 -4.66 26.44
N ARG A 288 8.04 -4.46 27.52
CA ARG A 288 8.55 -4.49 28.88
C ARG A 288 9.13 -5.87 29.23
N ASP A 289 8.45 -6.95 28.85
CA ASP A 289 8.91 -8.30 29.08
C ASP A 289 10.20 -8.60 28.30
N TRP A 290 10.28 -8.11 27.04
CA TRP A 290 11.49 -8.20 26.24
C TRP A 290 12.67 -7.47 26.86
N LEU A 291 12.49 -6.20 27.25
CA LEU A 291 13.54 -5.41 27.87
C LEU A 291 13.96 -5.99 29.22
N ASN A 292 13.01 -6.49 30.00
CA ASN A 292 13.32 -7.22 31.23
C ASN A 292 14.18 -8.47 30.95
N ALA A 293 13.82 -9.26 29.93
CA ALA A 293 14.61 -10.44 29.54
C ALA A 293 16.01 -10.05 29.02
N ALA A 294 16.11 -8.95 28.26
CA ALA A 294 17.38 -8.45 27.70
C ALA A 294 18.32 -7.86 28.78
N LEU A 295 17.77 -7.03 29.68
CA LEU A 295 18.53 -6.18 30.58
C LEU A 295 18.67 -6.74 32.01
N LEU A 296 18.14 -7.92 32.30
CA LEU A 296 18.21 -8.54 33.61
C LEU A 296 19.67 -8.57 34.12
N LYS A 297 19.88 -7.93 35.27
CA LYS A 297 21.13 -7.94 36.03
C LYS A 297 20.97 -8.94 37.18
N GLY A 298 21.82 -9.93 37.27
CA GLY A 298 21.77 -10.86 38.38
C GLY A 298 22.72 -12.05 38.25
N PRO A 299 23.03 -12.77 39.34
CA PRO A 299 24.01 -13.84 39.36
C PRO A 299 23.58 -15.11 38.63
N LYS A 300 22.30 -15.25 38.30
CA LYS A 300 21.77 -16.49 37.69
C LYS A 300 21.71 -16.36 36.16
N GLN A 301 22.83 -16.66 35.53
CA GLN A 301 22.98 -16.60 34.06
C GLN A 301 21.98 -17.53 33.33
N HIS A 302 21.66 -18.68 33.91
CA HIS A 302 20.69 -19.63 33.32
C HIS A 302 19.27 -19.06 33.26
N GLU A 303 18.74 -18.48 34.33
CA GLU A 303 17.39 -17.91 34.35
C GLU A 303 17.21 -16.77 33.28
N ARG A 304 18.28 -16.07 33.00
CA ARG A 304 18.27 -15.03 31.95
C ARG A 304 18.16 -15.66 30.56
N PHE A 305 18.97 -16.68 30.28
CA PHE A 305 18.92 -17.35 28.98
C PHE A 305 17.54 -18.00 28.75
N ASP A 306 16.97 -18.61 29.77
CA ASP A 306 15.65 -19.21 29.67
C ASP A 306 14.57 -18.16 29.32
N LYS A 307 14.59 -16.99 29.97
CA LYS A 307 13.67 -15.90 29.67
C LYS A 307 13.86 -15.34 28.26
N GLN A 308 15.10 -15.19 27.78
CA GLN A 308 15.40 -14.75 26.44
C GLN A 308 14.91 -15.75 25.39
N ILE A 309 15.09 -17.03 25.63
CA ILE A 309 14.61 -18.10 24.75
C ILE A 309 13.08 -18.13 24.77
N GLN A 310 12.45 -18.06 25.93
CA GLN A 310 10.99 -18.03 26.07
C GLN A 310 10.38 -16.83 25.33
N PHE A 311 10.98 -15.65 25.47
CA PHE A 311 10.53 -14.46 24.75
C PHE A 311 10.67 -14.64 23.24
N ALA A 312 11.83 -15.08 22.76
CA ALA A 312 12.06 -15.31 21.34
C ALA A 312 11.10 -16.36 20.74
N ASP A 313 10.78 -17.42 21.52
CA ASP A 313 9.79 -18.41 21.13
C ASP A 313 8.37 -17.83 21.10
N ALA A 314 8.00 -17.01 22.07
CA ALA A 314 6.69 -16.36 22.12
C ALA A 314 6.52 -15.42 20.92
N VAL A 315 7.51 -14.55 20.66
CA VAL A 315 7.46 -13.59 19.53
C VAL A 315 7.54 -14.30 18.18
N SER A 316 8.28 -15.41 18.07
CA SER A 316 8.35 -16.17 16.81
C SER A 316 7.00 -16.79 16.39
N ARG A 317 6.08 -16.99 17.34
CA ARG A 317 4.71 -17.47 17.09
C ARG A 317 3.75 -16.35 16.69
N LEU A 318 4.13 -15.08 16.91
CA LEU A 318 3.39 -13.95 16.40
C LEU A 318 3.56 -13.88 14.87
N GLY A 319 2.52 -13.47 14.17
CA GLY A 319 2.63 -13.19 12.74
C GLY A 319 3.66 -12.10 12.46
N ARG A 320 4.21 -12.05 11.24
CA ARG A 320 5.27 -11.10 10.86
C ARG A 320 4.88 -9.65 11.05
N GLU A 321 3.64 -9.30 10.72
CA GLU A 321 3.13 -7.95 10.93
C GLU A 321 3.20 -7.58 12.42
N ARG A 322 2.84 -8.49 13.29
CA ARG A 322 2.91 -8.28 14.73
C ARG A 322 4.34 -8.09 15.23
N GLN A 323 5.27 -8.84 14.65
CA GLN A 323 6.70 -8.70 14.95
C GLN A 323 7.21 -7.33 14.49
N LYS A 324 6.82 -6.87 13.29
CA LYS A 324 7.15 -5.53 12.79
C LYS A 324 6.55 -4.43 13.66
N GLN A 325 5.29 -4.57 14.04
CA GLN A 325 4.61 -3.61 14.92
C GLN A 325 5.33 -3.46 16.28
N LEU A 326 5.75 -4.57 16.90
CA LEU A 326 6.53 -4.52 18.14
C LEU A 326 7.85 -3.76 17.95
N LEU A 327 8.56 -4.01 16.85
CA LEU A 327 9.83 -3.33 16.55
C LEU A 327 9.61 -1.85 16.26
N ARG A 328 8.64 -1.48 15.44
CA ARG A 328 8.30 -0.10 15.10
C ARG A 328 7.83 0.68 16.34
N TYR A 329 6.99 0.07 17.16
CA TYR A 329 6.59 0.66 18.44
C TYR A 329 7.80 0.97 19.33
N PHE A 330 8.80 0.07 19.39
CA PHE A 330 10.01 0.34 20.16
C PHE A 330 10.87 1.45 19.54
N ILE A 331 11.02 1.49 18.21
CA ILE A 331 11.72 2.58 17.50
C ILE A 331 11.08 3.92 17.85
N GLN A 332 9.76 4.02 17.76
CA GLN A 332 9.01 5.21 18.12
C GLN A 332 9.28 5.66 19.56
N LEU A 333 9.23 4.75 20.53
CA LEU A 333 9.52 5.09 21.93
C LEU A 333 10.96 5.59 22.13
N ILE A 334 11.91 5.07 21.36
CA ILE A 334 13.29 5.58 21.34
C ILE A 334 13.33 6.99 20.77
N GLU A 335 12.67 7.26 19.67
CA GLU A 335 12.57 8.60 19.07
C GLU A 335 11.93 9.60 20.02
N GLN A 336 10.82 9.24 20.68
CA GLN A 336 10.19 10.06 21.71
C GLN A 336 11.13 10.33 22.88
N SER A 337 11.96 9.35 23.25
CA SER A 337 12.97 9.50 24.29
C SER A 337 14.05 10.52 23.89
N ILE A 338 14.46 10.49 22.63
CA ILE A 338 15.42 11.45 22.06
C ILE A 338 14.79 12.85 22.01
N ARG A 339 13.56 12.97 21.52
CA ARG A 339 12.81 14.24 21.47
C ARG A 339 12.64 14.84 22.87
N LEU A 340 12.23 14.02 23.86
CA LEU A 340 12.09 14.46 25.24
C LEU A 340 13.40 15.00 25.81
N ARG A 341 14.53 14.40 25.48
CA ARG A 341 15.84 14.85 25.92
C ARG A 341 16.28 16.17 25.28
N LEU A 342 15.95 16.37 23.98
CA LEU A 342 16.41 17.54 23.22
C LEU A 342 15.51 18.76 23.39
N ILE A 343 14.19 18.57 23.47
CA ILE A 343 13.18 19.64 23.44
C ILE A 343 12.68 19.97 24.85
N GLY A 344 12.77 19.01 25.79
CA GLY A 344 12.25 19.13 27.15
C GLY A 344 10.80 18.71 27.31
N GLU A 345 10.40 18.47 28.57
CA GLU A 345 9.09 17.90 28.94
C GLU A 345 7.90 18.81 28.66
N ASP A 346 8.12 20.12 28.71
CA ASP A 346 7.04 21.12 28.63
C ASP A 346 6.48 21.28 27.19
N LYS A 347 7.22 20.82 26.20
CA LYS A 347 6.87 20.98 24.77
C LYS A 347 6.39 19.69 24.11
N LEU A 348 6.49 18.57 24.80
CA LEU A 348 6.14 17.26 24.26
C LEU A 348 4.99 16.63 25.03
N HIS A 349 3.84 16.48 24.36
CA HIS A 349 2.66 15.85 24.94
C HIS A 349 2.70 14.35 24.65
N LEU A 350 3.21 13.57 25.61
CA LEU A 350 3.23 12.12 25.53
C LEU A 350 2.20 11.49 26.48
N PRO A 351 1.63 10.33 26.11
CA PRO A 351 0.86 9.53 27.06
C PRO A 351 1.68 9.22 28.31
N PRO A 352 1.04 9.12 29.50
CA PRO A 352 1.77 8.91 30.76
C PRO A 352 2.70 7.69 30.76
N ALA A 353 2.27 6.58 30.15
CA ALA A 353 3.06 5.34 30.07
C ALA A 353 4.30 5.49 29.17
N GLU A 354 4.16 6.17 28.04
CA GLU A 354 5.27 6.45 27.11
C GLU A 354 6.24 7.46 27.68
N LYS A 355 5.73 8.47 28.39
CA LYS A 355 6.55 9.47 29.10
C LYS A 355 7.42 8.80 30.17
N ASP A 356 6.85 7.91 30.99
CA ASP A 356 7.59 7.15 32.00
C ASP A 356 8.67 6.26 31.35
N PHE A 357 8.30 5.57 30.27
CA PHE A 357 9.27 4.77 29.51
C PHE A 357 10.43 5.63 28.96
N ALA A 358 10.12 6.75 28.30
CA ALA A 358 11.10 7.67 27.73
C ALA A 358 12.06 8.24 28.79
N GLN A 359 11.53 8.64 29.95
CA GLN A 359 12.33 9.10 31.08
C GLN A 359 13.26 8.01 31.61
N ARG A 360 12.76 6.78 31.76
CA ARG A 360 13.59 5.63 32.20
C ARG A 360 14.66 5.31 31.17
N LEU A 361 14.31 5.23 29.89
CA LEU A 361 15.27 4.95 28.83
C LEU A 361 16.39 6.02 28.81
N ASN A 362 16.04 7.28 29.01
CA ASN A 362 17.00 8.38 29.07
C ASN A 362 17.95 8.29 30.28
N LYS A 363 17.56 7.60 31.37
CA LYS A 363 18.45 7.34 32.49
C LYS A 363 19.46 6.23 32.22
N PHE A 364 19.11 5.25 31.39
CA PHE A 364 19.94 4.07 31.13
C PHE A 364 20.84 4.21 29.90
N SER A 365 20.44 5.00 28.90
CA SER A 365 21.11 5.09 27.61
C SER A 365 21.36 6.53 27.17
N GLY A 366 22.50 6.77 26.55
CA GLY A 366 22.86 8.04 25.88
C GLY A 366 22.32 8.10 24.45
N LEU A 367 22.44 9.29 23.80
CA LEU A 367 21.97 9.50 22.41
C LEU A 367 22.59 8.51 21.42
N GLY A 368 23.91 8.27 21.52
CA GLY A 368 24.58 7.32 20.63
C GLY A 368 24.08 5.88 20.77
N GLN A 369 23.75 5.46 22.02
CA GLN A 369 23.18 4.15 22.29
C GLN A 369 21.74 4.04 21.77
N GLN A 370 20.93 5.10 21.95
CA GLN A 370 19.56 5.15 21.45
C GLN A 370 19.53 5.07 19.92
N LYS A 371 20.42 5.80 19.25
CA LYS A 371 20.58 5.70 17.80
C LYS A 371 20.99 4.30 17.36
N ALA A 372 21.99 3.70 18.00
CA ALA A 372 22.42 2.34 17.68
C ALA A 372 21.30 1.30 17.90
N MET A 373 20.47 1.48 18.93
CA MET A 373 19.30 0.62 19.14
C MET A 373 18.28 0.77 18.01
N ALA A 374 17.93 2.01 17.61
CA ALA A 374 17.01 2.27 16.51
C ALA A 374 17.53 1.66 15.20
N ASP A 375 18.80 1.87 14.85
CA ASP A 375 19.43 1.30 13.65
C ASP A 375 19.34 -0.26 13.62
N GLU A 376 19.52 -0.92 14.75
CA GLU A 376 19.43 -2.39 14.82
C GLU A 376 17.97 -2.89 14.74
N LEU A 377 17.02 -2.13 15.30
CA LEU A 377 15.60 -2.43 15.19
C LEU A 377 15.10 -2.24 13.75
N GLU A 378 15.50 -1.18 13.06
CA GLU A 378 15.18 -0.96 11.64
C GLU A 378 15.71 -2.08 10.76
N ARG A 379 16.96 -2.53 11.00
CA ARG A 379 17.52 -3.69 10.29
C ARG A 379 16.70 -4.96 10.56
N ALA A 380 16.21 -5.13 11.78
CA ALA A 380 15.38 -6.28 12.11
C ALA A 380 14.04 -6.25 11.37
N VAL A 381 13.39 -5.08 11.23
CA VAL A 381 12.20 -4.90 10.40
C VAL A 381 12.50 -5.32 8.96
N TYR A 382 13.59 -4.80 8.38
CA TYR A 382 14.03 -5.14 7.03
C TYR A 382 14.24 -6.66 6.83
N TYR A 383 14.80 -7.36 7.83
CA TYR A 383 15.00 -8.81 7.74
C TYR A 383 13.69 -9.61 7.87
N ILE A 384 12.72 -9.14 8.68
CA ILE A 384 11.40 -9.76 8.78
C ILE A 384 10.67 -9.69 7.45
N GLU A 385 10.72 -8.57 6.77
CA GLU A 385 10.14 -8.39 5.43
C GLU A 385 10.74 -9.33 4.40
N ARG A 386 12.00 -9.72 4.57
CA ARG A 386 12.73 -10.68 3.72
C ARG A 386 12.70 -12.11 4.23
N ASN A 387 11.71 -12.45 5.02
CA ASN A 387 11.47 -13.82 5.49
C ASN A 387 12.57 -14.41 6.41
N ALA A 388 13.30 -13.58 7.13
CA ALA A 388 14.25 -14.08 8.13
C ALA A 388 13.56 -14.94 9.21
N ASN A 389 14.32 -15.88 9.76
CA ASN A 389 13.83 -16.68 10.88
C ASN A 389 13.66 -15.80 12.13
N ALA A 390 12.41 -15.55 12.52
CA ALA A 390 12.07 -14.65 13.61
C ALA A 390 12.74 -15.06 14.95
N LYS A 391 12.76 -16.36 15.29
CA LYS A 391 13.38 -16.83 16.54
C LYS A 391 14.86 -16.45 16.60
N MET A 392 15.61 -16.74 15.55
CA MET A 392 17.04 -16.39 15.48
C MET A 392 17.26 -14.87 15.48
N LEU A 393 16.40 -14.15 14.75
CA LEU A 393 16.49 -12.69 14.65
C LEU A 393 16.27 -12.03 16.01
N PHE A 394 15.20 -12.38 16.74
CA PHE A 394 14.91 -11.81 18.06
C PHE A 394 15.91 -12.24 19.12
N GLN A 395 16.48 -13.44 19.04
CA GLN A 395 17.59 -13.83 19.90
C GLN A 395 18.83 -12.96 19.67
N ALA A 396 19.25 -12.81 18.43
CA ALA A 396 20.40 -11.98 18.06
C ALA A 396 20.17 -10.51 18.45
N LEU A 397 18.98 -9.98 18.19
CA LEU A 397 18.60 -8.60 18.52
C LEU A 397 18.61 -8.39 20.05
N THR A 398 18.09 -9.34 20.82
CA THR A 398 18.12 -9.27 22.30
C THR A 398 19.55 -9.17 22.85
N LEU A 399 20.48 -9.93 22.28
CA LEU A 399 21.88 -9.85 22.66
C LEU A 399 22.51 -8.51 22.27
N LYS A 400 22.23 -8.02 21.06
CA LYS A 400 22.72 -6.71 20.58
C LYS A 400 22.23 -5.56 21.46
N LEU A 401 20.91 -5.50 21.74
CA LEU A 401 20.34 -4.51 22.63
C LEU A 401 21.00 -4.51 24.01
N ARG A 402 21.26 -5.70 24.55
CA ARG A 402 21.99 -5.85 25.81
C ARG A 402 23.40 -5.24 25.73
N TYR A 403 24.18 -5.58 24.70
CA TYR A 403 25.54 -5.02 24.52
C TYR A 403 25.50 -3.49 24.40
N ILE A 404 24.59 -2.95 23.61
CA ILE A 404 24.45 -1.49 23.44
C ILE A 404 24.16 -0.81 24.77
N VAL A 405 23.25 -1.35 25.57
CA VAL A 405 22.79 -0.70 26.82
C VAL A 405 23.75 -0.94 27.98
N LEU A 406 24.24 -2.17 28.19
CA LEU A 406 25.00 -2.52 29.38
C LEU A 406 26.51 -2.32 29.20
N ASP A 407 27.05 -2.69 28.04
CA ASP A 407 28.49 -2.61 27.79
C ASP A 407 28.88 -1.27 27.15
N LYS A 408 27.88 -0.40 26.89
CA LYS A 408 28.03 0.94 26.28
C LYS A 408 28.83 0.92 24.96
N LEU A 409 28.84 -0.21 24.28
CA LEU A 409 29.45 -0.36 22.98
C LEU A 409 28.48 0.17 21.92
N VAL A 410 28.84 1.27 21.29
CA VAL A 410 28.28 1.65 20.00
C VAL A 410 29.00 0.76 18.99
N LEU A 411 28.29 -0.16 18.37
CA LEU A 411 28.84 -1.03 17.33
C LEU A 411 29.20 -0.12 16.14
N GLU A 412 30.44 0.34 16.09
CA GLU A 412 30.99 0.99 14.91
C GLU A 412 30.99 -0.02 13.75
N ARG A 413 30.60 0.47 12.57
CA ARG A 413 30.50 -0.31 11.32
C ARG A 413 31.86 -0.60 10.75
#